data_11ac86b519370e13420f8149faca2c53
#
_entry.id   11ac86b519370e13420f8149faca2c53
#
_cell.length_a   1.000
_cell.length_b   1.000
_cell.length_c   1.000
_cell.angle_alpha   90.00
_cell.angle_beta   90.00
_cell.angle_gamma   90.00
#
_symmetry.space_group_name_H-M   'P 1'
#
loop_
_entity.id
_entity.type
_entity.pdbx_description
1 polymer ?
#
loop_
_entity_poly.entity_id
_entity_poly.type
_entity_poly.pdbx_seq_one_letter_code
_entity_poly.pdbx_strand_id
1 'polypeptide(L)'
;DIFTLLDSYGLHIEPNLVLDLNCGKVNVQQNLGFIRIPVPMDYPFLPIIKKSNFNDNMVMVSGLEALRLMFPSELTYNDSLFNIIPLFTSSDQSTTMQEFYNLNPDPNANPSFRQLNEEGKTLGAVTEVLQPDSGTFSQIILITDSKFMSDDGGGGAGENQIFIMNAVDYLLGDRELISLRSREI
;
A
#
# COMPACT_ATOMS: atom_id res chain seq x y z
N ASP A 1 -3.46 -17.82 -13.37
CA ASP A 1 -3.56 -17.39 -11.98
C ASP A 1 -3.78 -15.88 -11.89
N ILE A 2 -3.88 -15.32 -10.70
CA ILE A 2 -4.15 -13.88 -10.51
C ILE A 2 -3.00 -13.01 -11.02
N PHE A 3 -1.76 -13.42 -10.86
CA PHE A 3 -0.60 -12.67 -11.33
C PHE A 3 -0.58 -12.56 -12.86
N THR A 4 -0.84 -13.66 -13.57
CA THR A 4 -0.99 -13.66 -15.03
C THR A 4 -2.12 -12.72 -15.49
N LEU A 5 -3.22 -12.65 -14.74
CA LEU A 5 -4.30 -11.70 -15.01
C LEU A 5 -3.81 -10.26 -14.84
N LEU A 6 -3.13 -9.94 -13.74
CA LEU A 6 -2.62 -8.60 -13.48
C LEU A 6 -1.60 -8.18 -14.54
N ASP A 7 -0.69 -9.07 -14.93
CA ASP A 7 0.27 -8.83 -16.02
C ASP A 7 -0.44 -8.47 -17.34
N SER A 8 -1.59 -9.10 -17.64
CA SER A 8 -2.38 -8.77 -18.84
C SER A 8 -3.03 -7.38 -18.79
N TYR A 9 -3.06 -6.75 -17.61
CA TYR A 9 -3.47 -5.36 -17.38
C TYR A 9 -2.28 -4.41 -17.18
N GLY A 10 -1.07 -4.90 -17.39
CA GLY A 10 0.17 -4.13 -17.26
C GLY A 10 0.64 -3.91 -15.83
N LEU A 11 0.06 -4.59 -14.86
CA LEU A 11 0.42 -4.52 -13.43
C LEU A 11 1.22 -5.75 -13.02
N HIS A 12 2.40 -5.54 -12.47
CA HIS A 12 3.26 -6.62 -11.99
C HIS A 12 3.59 -6.45 -10.52
N ILE A 13 3.30 -7.46 -9.69
CA ILE A 13 3.65 -7.46 -8.26
C ILE A 13 5.02 -8.13 -8.12
N GLU A 14 6.00 -7.38 -7.64
CA GLU A 14 7.34 -7.89 -7.40
C GLU A 14 7.35 -8.91 -6.25
N PRO A 15 8.15 -9.98 -6.35
CA PRO A 15 8.28 -10.96 -5.28
C PRO A 15 9.18 -10.44 -4.16
N ASN A 16 8.79 -9.33 -3.55
CA ASN A 16 9.51 -8.65 -2.48
C ASN A 16 8.55 -8.15 -1.40
N LEU A 17 9.11 -7.64 -0.30
CA LEU A 17 8.38 -6.87 0.71
C LEU A 17 8.97 -5.46 0.77
N VAL A 18 8.11 -4.46 0.80
CA VAL A 18 8.50 -3.06 0.96
C VAL A 18 8.53 -2.71 2.45
N LEU A 19 9.64 -2.11 2.85
CA LEU A 19 9.88 -1.59 4.20
C LEU A 19 9.94 -0.06 4.13
N ASP A 20 9.34 0.62 5.12
CA ASP A 20 9.33 2.09 5.18
C ASP A 20 9.63 2.56 6.61
N LEU A 21 10.39 3.65 6.74
CA LEU A 21 10.67 4.29 8.03
C LEU A 21 9.41 4.86 8.67
N ASN A 22 8.47 5.38 7.86
CA ASN A 22 7.15 5.74 8.31
C ASN A 22 6.32 4.47 8.51
N CYS A 23 6.30 3.93 9.70
CA CYS A 23 5.70 2.62 9.96
C CYS A 23 4.91 2.55 11.25
N GLY A 24 4.11 1.51 11.36
CA GLY A 24 3.44 1.09 12.59
C GLY A 24 4.39 0.43 13.57
N LYS A 25 3.85 0.08 14.76
CA LYS A 25 4.59 -0.57 15.84
C LYS A 25 4.05 -1.95 16.13
N VAL A 26 4.94 -2.84 16.55
CA VAL A 26 4.60 -4.15 17.12
C VAL A 26 5.07 -4.25 18.55
N ASN A 27 4.33 -4.97 19.39
CA ASN A 27 4.74 -5.21 20.77
C ASN A 27 5.64 -6.43 20.84
N VAL A 28 6.89 -6.22 21.25
CA VAL A 28 7.89 -7.29 21.46
C VAL A 28 8.01 -7.56 22.94
N GLN A 29 7.90 -8.85 23.33
CA GLN A 29 8.08 -9.26 24.72
C GLN A 29 9.55 -9.19 25.11
N GLN A 30 9.89 -8.30 26.03
CA GLN A 30 11.22 -8.24 26.63
C GLN A 30 11.23 -8.89 28.01
N ASN A 31 12.24 -9.73 28.25
CA ASN A 31 12.45 -10.38 29.52
C ASN A 31 13.35 -9.50 30.43
N LEU A 32 12.80 -9.02 31.52
CA LEU A 32 13.52 -8.31 32.56
C LEU A 32 13.58 -9.20 33.80
N GLY A 33 14.46 -10.20 33.77
CA GLY A 33 14.58 -11.21 34.83
C GLY A 33 13.30 -12.10 34.87
N PHE A 34 12.49 -11.94 35.91
CA PHE A 34 11.28 -12.74 36.12
C PHE A 34 9.99 -12.10 35.49
N ILE A 35 10.10 -10.89 34.95
CA ILE A 35 8.98 -10.14 34.42
C ILE A 35 9.11 -10.04 32.91
N ARG A 36 8.00 -10.27 32.19
CA ARG A 36 7.88 -10.03 30.76
C ARG A 36 7.04 -8.77 30.53
N ILE A 37 7.59 -7.81 29.82
CA ILE A 37 6.88 -6.59 29.47
C ILE A 37 6.79 -6.45 27.96
N PRO A 38 5.63 -6.02 27.41
CA PRO A 38 5.53 -5.68 26.00
C PRO A 38 6.18 -4.31 25.78
N VAL A 39 7.12 -4.25 24.85
CA VAL A 39 7.77 -2.99 24.43
C VAL A 39 7.37 -2.70 22.97
N PRO A 40 6.76 -1.55 22.69
CA PRO A 40 6.43 -1.17 21.31
C PRO A 40 7.72 -0.83 20.55
N MET A 41 7.90 -1.47 19.41
CA MET A 41 9.02 -1.25 18.48
C MET A 41 8.50 -0.87 17.12
N ASP A 42 9.16 0.08 16.45
CA ASP A 42 8.86 0.43 15.06
C ASP A 42 9.09 -0.79 14.17
N TYR A 43 8.15 -1.04 13.25
CA TYR A 43 8.18 -2.23 12.42
C TYR A 43 7.97 -1.87 10.95
N PRO A 44 9.07 -1.68 10.19
CA PRO A 44 9.06 -1.16 8.81
C PRO A 44 8.21 -1.94 7.82
N PHE A 45 7.85 -3.19 8.09
CA PHE A 45 6.91 -3.98 7.28
C PHE A 45 5.44 -3.57 7.40
N LEU A 46 5.14 -2.57 8.25
CA LEU A 46 3.82 -1.97 8.41
C LEU A 46 3.82 -0.51 7.94
N PRO A 47 4.03 -0.22 6.65
CA PRO A 47 4.12 1.15 6.16
C PRO A 47 2.87 1.97 6.48
N ILE A 48 3.10 3.23 6.84
CA ILE A 48 2.08 4.28 6.96
C ILE A 48 2.34 5.28 5.86
N ILE A 49 1.56 5.19 4.79
CA ILE A 49 1.68 6.06 3.62
C ILE A 49 1.02 7.38 3.96
N LYS A 50 1.82 8.44 4.03
CA LYS A 50 1.34 9.79 4.33
C LYS A 50 0.84 10.50 3.09
N LYS A 51 0.03 11.53 3.28
CA LYS A 51 -0.52 12.37 2.23
C LYS A 51 0.53 12.88 1.22
N SER A 52 1.75 13.19 1.67
CA SER A 52 2.86 13.60 0.80
C SER A 52 3.26 12.56 -0.26
N ASN A 53 2.85 11.31 -0.08
CA ASN A 53 3.12 10.19 -0.96
C ASN A 53 1.88 9.75 -1.77
N PHE A 54 0.79 10.54 -1.70
CA PHE A 54 -0.40 10.33 -2.52
C PHE A 54 -0.28 11.07 -3.86
N ASN A 55 -0.95 10.55 -4.87
CA ASN A 55 -1.15 11.24 -6.13
C ASN A 55 -2.33 12.21 -5.99
N ASP A 56 -2.05 13.47 -5.76
CA ASP A 56 -3.07 14.52 -5.52
C ASP A 56 -4.04 14.72 -6.69
N ASN A 57 -3.70 14.21 -7.89
CA ASN A 57 -4.62 14.25 -9.04
C ASN A 57 -5.71 13.16 -8.98
N MET A 58 -5.61 12.24 -8.03
CA MET A 58 -6.53 11.13 -7.91
C MET A 58 -7.54 11.36 -6.79
N VAL A 59 -8.81 11.48 -7.15
CA VAL A 59 -9.90 11.76 -6.20
C VAL A 59 -10.04 10.69 -5.11
N MET A 60 -9.61 9.46 -5.37
CA MET A 60 -9.68 8.35 -4.40
C MET A 60 -8.87 8.59 -3.12
N VAL A 61 -7.78 9.34 -3.22
CA VAL A 61 -6.93 9.69 -2.08
C VAL A 61 -7.21 11.08 -1.52
N SER A 62 -8.15 11.83 -2.13
CA SER A 62 -8.51 13.18 -1.69
C SER A 62 -9.11 13.18 -0.29
N GLY A 63 -8.64 14.07 0.56
CA GLY A 63 -9.09 14.20 1.95
C GLY A 63 -8.46 13.22 2.92
N LEU A 64 -7.70 12.23 2.46
CA LEU A 64 -6.99 11.29 3.34
C LEU A 64 -5.67 11.89 3.83
N GLU A 65 -5.30 11.58 5.07
CA GLU A 65 -4.02 11.96 5.67
C GLU A 65 -3.02 10.80 5.69
N ALA A 66 -3.49 9.55 5.85
CA ALA A 66 -2.62 8.38 5.85
C ALA A 66 -3.35 7.09 5.49
N LEU A 67 -2.66 6.17 4.82
CA LEU A 67 -3.10 4.78 4.62
C LEU A 67 -2.14 3.83 5.34
N ARG A 68 -2.67 2.76 5.92
CA ARG A 68 -1.90 1.76 6.65
C ARG A 68 -1.86 0.46 5.86
N LEU A 69 -0.65 -0.03 5.60
CA LEU A 69 -0.44 -1.28 4.89
C LEU A 69 0.30 -2.29 5.77
N MET A 70 0.15 -3.57 5.44
CA MET A 70 0.81 -4.69 6.11
C MET A 70 1.51 -5.58 5.10
N PHE A 71 2.84 -5.65 5.18
CA PHE A 71 3.66 -6.50 4.31
C PHE A 71 3.38 -6.29 2.81
N PRO A 72 3.32 -5.04 2.32
CA PRO A 72 3.08 -4.79 0.91
C PRO A 72 4.28 -5.20 0.07
N SER A 73 4.02 -5.56 -1.18
CA SER A 73 5.03 -5.75 -2.22
C SER A 73 5.13 -4.51 -3.11
N GLU A 74 6.23 -4.34 -3.80
CA GLU A 74 6.37 -3.32 -4.82
C GLU A 74 5.52 -3.66 -6.05
N LEU A 75 4.85 -2.66 -6.58
CA LEU A 75 4.12 -2.72 -7.84
C LEU A 75 4.93 -2.06 -8.94
N THR A 76 5.30 -2.83 -9.96
CA THR A 76 5.87 -2.30 -11.19
C THR A 76 4.84 -2.36 -12.31
N TYR A 77 5.00 -1.52 -13.35
CA TYR A 77 4.01 -1.43 -14.42
C TYR A 77 4.61 -0.90 -15.71
N ASN A 78 3.90 -1.14 -16.82
CA ASN A 78 4.28 -0.67 -18.14
C ASN A 78 3.30 0.38 -18.66
N ASP A 79 3.57 1.64 -18.37
CA ASP A 79 2.77 2.80 -18.76
C ASP A 79 2.84 3.15 -20.25
N SER A 80 3.80 2.59 -20.99
CA SER A 80 3.90 2.78 -22.44
C SER A 80 2.85 2.01 -23.25
N LEU A 81 2.28 0.94 -22.66
CA LEU A 81 1.30 0.07 -23.29
C LEU A 81 -0.10 0.19 -22.66
N PHE A 82 -0.18 0.63 -21.42
CA PHE A 82 -1.40 0.67 -20.62
C PHE A 82 -1.58 2.05 -20.00
N ASN A 83 -2.83 2.46 -19.83
CA ASN A 83 -3.15 3.67 -19.07
C ASN A 83 -3.12 3.33 -17.56
N ILE A 84 -1.94 3.44 -16.93
CA ILE A 84 -1.75 3.13 -15.52
C ILE A 84 -1.41 4.41 -14.76
N ILE A 85 -2.12 4.63 -13.66
CA ILE A 85 -1.97 5.80 -12.82
C ILE A 85 -1.63 5.31 -11.41
N PRO A 86 -0.42 5.60 -10.89
CA PRO A 86 -0.09 5.31 -9.50
C PRO A 86 -0.95 6.14 -8.55
N LEU A 87 -1.39 5.53 -7.44
CA LEU A 87 -2.22 6.16 -6.43
C LEU A 87 -1.40 6.67 -5.26
N PHE A 88 -0.44 5.88 -4.82
CA PHE A 88 0.47 6.21 -3.72
C PHE A 88 1.73 5.36 -3.74
N THR A 89 2.76 5.88 -3.08
CA THR A 89 4.07 5.23 -2.96
C THR A 89 4.49 5.14 -1.49
N SER A 90 5.48 4.29 -1.19
CA SER A 90 6.24 4.41 0.05
C SER A 90 7.03 5.73 0.08
N SER A 91 7.63 6.07 1.22
CA SER A 91 8.49 7.24 1.30
C SER A 91 9.85 7.00 0.61
N ASP A 92 10.66 8.07 0.48
CA ASP A 92 12.07 8.02 0.04
C ASP A 92 13.01 7.45 1.12
N GLN A 93 12.46 7.08 2.27
CA GLN A 93 13.13 6.33 3.33
C GLN A 93 12.57 4.90 3.40
N SER A 94 12.61 4.23 2.29
CA SER A 94 12.14 2.85 2.13
C SER A 94 13.23 1.96 1.55
N THR A 95 12.98 0.67 1.51
CA THR A 95 13.79 -0.35 0.81
C THR A 95 12.92 -1.56 0.50
N THR A 96 13.47 -2.51 -0.26
CA THR A 96 12.80 -3.79 -0.51
C THR A 96 13.59 -4.95 0.10
N MET A 97 12.88 -5.98 0.51
CA MET A 97 13.46 -7.26 0.96
C MET A 97 12.98 -8.38 0.05
N GLN A 98 13.90 -9.15 -0.51
CA GLN A 98 13.60 -10.26 -1.42
C GLN A 98 14.53 -11.44 -1.15
N GLU A 99 14.19 -12.61 -1.69
CA GLU A 99 14.90 -13.88 -1.57
C GLU A 99 14.92 -14.45 -0.13
N PHE A 100 15.41 -13.70 0.85
CA PHE A 100 15.46 -14.11 2.23
C PHE A 100 14.69 -13.12 3.13
N TYR A 101 13.55 -13.58 3.64
CA TYR A 101 12.66 -12.73 4.44
C TYR A 101 12.96 -12.84 5.93
N ASN A 102 13.71 -11.88 6.46
CA ASN A 102 13.94 -11.73 7.89
C ASN A 102 12.86 -10.83 8.50
N LEU A 103 11.87 -11.41 9.15
CA LEU A 103 10.76 -10.68 9.77
C LEU A 103 11.00 -10.36 11.26
N ASN A 104 12.23 -10.53 11.77
CA ASN A 104 12.54 -10.22 13.16
C ASN A 104 12.34 -8.71 13.42
N PRO A 105 11.53 -8.32 14.42
CA PRO A 105 11.31 -6.92 14.76
C PRO A 105 12.49 -6.23 15.46
N ASP A 106 13.48 -6.98 15.95
CA ASP A 106 14.68 -6.40 16.56
C ASP A 106 15.60 -5.78 15.50
N PRO A 107 15.83 -4.44 15.52
CA PRO A 107 16.72 -3.78 14.55
C PRO A 107 18.17 -4.28 14.60
N ASN A 108 18.59 -4.90 15.70
CA ASN A 108 19.93 -5.50 15.79
C ASN A 108 19.99 -6.85 15.07
N ALA A 109 18.89 -7.55 15.00
CA ALA A 109 18.75 -8.84 14.29
C ALA A 109 18.28 -8.69 12.84
N ASN A 110 17.83 -7.49 12.43
CA ASN A 110 17.36 -7.21 11.08
C ASN A 110 18.14 -6.04 10.43
N PRO A 111 19.21 -6.34 9.70
CA PRO A 111 20.05 -5.30 9.09
C PRO A 111 19.32 -4.41 8.08
N SER A 112 18.25 -4.90 7.43
CA SER A 112 17.48 -4.15 6.42
C SER A 112 16.85 -2.89 7.01
N PHE A 113 16.55 -2.85 8.32
CA PHE A 113 16.03 -1.66 8.99
C PHE A 113 17.01 -0.48 9.04
N ARG A 114 18.28 -0.70 8.68
CA ARG A 114 19.30 0.35 8.58
C ARG A 114 19.55 0.83 7.15
N GLN A 115 18.83 0.27 6.18
CA GLN A 115 19.04 0.52 4.75
C GLN A 115 17.80 1.17 4.10
N LEU A 116 17.01 1.89 4.87
CA LEU A 116 15.79 2.58 4.44
C LEU A 116 16.15 3.93 3.79
N ASN A 117 16.70 3.90 2.57
CA ASN A 117 17.24 5.07 1.86
C ASN A 117 17.06 5.01 0.34
N GLU A 118 16.14 4.18 -0.15
CA GLU A 118 15.80 4.09 -1.55
C GLU A 118 14.61 4.99 -1.90
N GLU A 119 14.43 5.27 -3.18
CA GLU A 119 13.26 5.98 -3.71
C GLU A 119 11.96 5.25 -3.39
N GLY A 120 10.88 6.01 -3.29
CA GLY A 120 9.55 5.48 -2.98
C GLY A 120 9.08 4.43 -3.99
N LYS A 121 8.53 3.33 -3.48
CA LYS A 121 8.00 2.20 -4.26
C LYS A 121 6.51 2.35 -4.45
N THR A 122 5.99 2.13 -5.64
CA THR A 122 4.54 2.13 -5.88
C THR A 122 3.89 0.97 -5.15
N LEU A 123 2.81 1.25 -4.40
CA LEU A 123 2.08 0.28 -3.58
C LEU A 123 0.60 0.17 -3.96
N GLY A 124 0.14 1.08 -4.80
CA GLY A 124 -1.21 1.07 -5.33
C GLY A 124 -1.31 1.82 -6.65
N ALA A 125 -2.09 1.28 -7.58
CA ALA A 125 -2.34 1.89 -8.88
C ALA A 125 -3.74 1.54 -9.40
N VAL A 126 -4.23 2.34 -10.35
CA VAL A 126 -5.38 2.04 -11.18
C VAL A 126 -4.93 1.87 -12.63
N THR A 127 -5.45 0.86 -13.30
CA THR A 127 -5.27 0.65 -14.74
C THR A 127 -6.61 0.69 -15.45
N GLU A 128 -6.61 1.23 -16.68
CA GLU A 128 -7.76 1.25 -17.59
C GLU A 128 -7.37 0.59 -18.90
N VAL A 129 -8.13 -0.41 -19.31
CA VAL A 129 -7.90 -1.15 -20.56
C VAL A 129 -9.15 -1.08 -21.44
N LEU A 130 -9.00 -0.56 -22.64
CA LEU A 130 -10.08 -0.56 -23.63
C LEU A 130 -10.33 -2.00 -24.11
N GLN A 131 -11.56 -2.45 -24.01
CA GLN A 131 -11.98 -3.75 -24.53
C GLN A 131 -12.35 -3.59 -26.02
N PRO A 132 -11.59 -4.20 -26.96
CA PRO A 132 -11.78 -3.99 -28.41
C PRO A 132 -13.17 -4.39 -28.89
N ASP A 133 -13.71 -5.47 -28.32
CA ASP A 133 -14.97 -6.07 -28.79
C ASP A 133 -16.22 -5.30 -28.35
N SER A 134 -16.16 -4.61 -27.22
CA SER A 134 -17.30 -3.88 -26.64
C SER A 134 -17.19 -2.37 -26.71
N GLY A 135 -15.98 -1.84 -26.96
CA GLY A 135 -15.69 -0.42 -26.87
C GLY A 135 -15.80 0.15 -25.45
N THR A 136 -15.88 -0.70 -24.44
CA THR A 136 -15.93 -0.33 -23.02
C THR A 136 -14.54 -0.44 -22.37
N PHE A 137 -14.36 0.28 -21.25
CA PHE A 137 -13.15 0.18 -20.45
C PHE A 137 -13.33 -0.83 -19.31
N SER A 138 -12.34 -1.68 -19.13
CA SER A 138 -12.16 -2.44 -17.90
C SER A 138 -11.18 -1.69 -17.00
N GLN A 139 -11.52 -1.58 -15.72
CA GLN A 139 -10.69 -0.89 -14.73
C GLN A 139 -10.33 -1.86 -13.59
N ILE A 140 -9.08 -1.78 -13.14
CA ILE A 140 -8.62 -2.48 -11.94
C ILE A 140 -7.94 -1.46 -11.04
N ILE A 141 -8.32 -1.45 -9.76
CA ILE A 141 -7.58 -0.79 -8.69
C ILE A 141 -6.86 -1.89 -7.92
N LEU A 142 -5.53 -1.82 -7.90
CA LEU A 142 -4.68 -2.78 -7.21
C LEU A 142 -3.95 -2.10 -6.05
N ILE A 143 -4.01 -2.73 -4.87
CA ILE A 143 -3.20 -2.42 -3.71
C ILE A 143 -2.44 -3.68 -3.35
N THR A 144 -1.13 -3.59 -3.17
CA THR A 144 -0.23 -4.74 -2.99
C THR A 144 -0.19 -5.28 -1.55
N ASP A 145 -1.28 -5.15 -0.83
CA ASP A 145 -1.47 -5.62 0.54
C ASP A 145 -2.72 -6.50 0.62
N SER A 146 -2.53 -7.80 0.81
CA SER A 146 -3.64 -8.77 0.94
C SER A 146 -4.49 -8.58 2.21
N LYS A 147 -3.98 -7.83 3.19
CA LYS A 147 -4.63 -7.51 4.46
C LYS A 147 -5.25 -6.12 4.51
N PHE A 148 -5.17 -5.35 3.42
CA PHE A 148 -5.62 -3.96 3.38
C PHE A 148 -7.09 -3.78 3.80
N MET A 149 -7.95 -4.72 3.43
CA MET A 149 -9.39 -4.70 3.71
C MET A 149 -9.80 -5.57 4.92
N SER A 150 -8.87 -6.32 5.51
CA SER A 150 -9.20 -7.25 6.60
C SER A 150 -9.14 -6.57 7.97
N ASP A 151 -9.99 -7.00 8.92
CA ASP A 151 -10.06 -6.45 10.28
C ASP A 151 -8.77 -6.63 11.07
N ASP A 152 -8.01 -7.69 10.77
CA ASP A 152 -6.69 -7.99 11.35
C ASP A 152 -5.54 -7.27 10.63
N GLY A 153 -5.84 -6.44 9.65
CA GLY A 153 -4.92 -5.64 8.86
C GLY A 153 -5.27 -4.17 8.82
N GLY A 154 -5.18 -3.57 7.65
CA GLY A 154 -5.52 -2.17 7.40
C GLY A 154 -7.02 -1.85 7.46
N GLY A 155 -7.90 -2.85 7.32
CA GLY A 155 -9.36 -2.65 7.26
C GLY A 155 -9.97 -2.06 8.53
N GLY A 156 -9.31 -2.18 9.69
CA GLY A 156 -9.71 -1.50 10.92
C GLY A 156 -9.35 -0.01 10.99
N ALA A 157 -8.53 0.50 10.07
CA ALA A 157 -8.17 1.91 10.00
C ALA A 157 -9.24 2.71 9.25
N GLY A 158 -9.78 3.75 9.88
CA GLY A 158 -10.89 4.53 9.30
C GLY A 158 -10.59 5.09 7.92
N GLU A 159 -9.39 5.60 7.68
CA GLU A 159 -8.99 6.14 6.37
C GLU A 159 -8.83 5.08 5.29
N ASN A 160 -8.40 3.86 5.64
CA ASN A 160 -8.41 2.74 4.71
C ASN A 160 -9.84 2.39 4.26
N GLN A 161 -10.81 2.42 5.19
CA GLN A 161 -12.22 2.21 4.86
C GLN A 161 -12.75 3.29 3.93
N ILE A 162 -12.40 4.56 4.20
CA ILE A 162 -12.78 5.69 3.32
C ILE A 162 -12.16 5.52 1.93
N PHE A 163 -10.89 5.12 1.85
CA PHE A 163 -10.24 4.83 0.56
C PHE A 163 -10.99 3.73 -0.22
N ILE A 164 -11.37 2.64 0.44
CA ILE A 164 -12.12 1.55 -0.20
C ILE A 164 -13.46 2.06 -0.76
N MET A 165 -14.20 2.86 0.03
CA MET A 165 -15.45 3.46 -0.43
C MET A 165 -15.22 4.38 -1.63
N ASN A 166 -14.18 5.22 -1.57
CA ASN A 166 -13.79 6.09 -2.69
C ASN A 166 -13.42 5.29 -3.95
N ALA A 167 -12.71 4.17 -3.78
CA ALA A 167 -12.33 3.29 -4.88
C ALA A 167 -13.55 2.65 -5.57
N VAL A 168 -14.55 2.21 -4.78
CA VAL A 168 -15.81 1.68 -5.31
C VAL A 168 -16.58 2.77 -6.06
N ASP A 169 -16.73 3.95 -5.48
CA ASP A 169 -17.43 5.08 -6.12
C ASP A 169 -16.71 5.51 -7.41
N TYR A 170 -15.38 5.48 -7.42
CA TYR A 170 -14.58 5.76 -8.61
C TYR A 170 -14.87 4.77 -9.74
N LEU A 171 -14.90 3.46 -9.45
CA LEU A 171 -15.19 2.41 -10.41
C LEU A 171 -16.65 2.50 -10.94
N LEU A 172 -17.57 3.01 -10.11
CA LEU A 172 -18.96 3.25 -10.51
C LEU A 172 -19.13 4.57 -11.30
N GLY A 173 -18.08 5.39 -11.40
CA GLY A 173 -18.11 6.69 -12.06
C GLY A 173 -18.71 7.83 -11.23
N ASP A 174 -18.97 7.60 -9.93
CA ASP A 174 -19.59 8.58 -9.03
C ASP A 174 -18.55 9.45 -8.30
N ARG A 175 -17.97 10.39 -9.05
CA ARG A 175 -16.94 11.30 -8.51
C ARG A 175 -17.50 12.35 -7.54
N GLU A 176 -18.79 12.63 -7.60
CA GLU A 176 -19.43 13.62 -6.72
C GLU A 176 -19.49 13.13 -5.28
N LEU A 177 -19.81 11.86 -5.05
CA LEU A 177 -19.81 11.27 -3.70
C LEU A 177 -18.43 11.31 -3.04
N ILE A 178 -17.36 11.06 -3.79
CA ILE A 178 -15.99 11.16 -3.29
C ILE A 178 -15.69 12.59 -2.85
N SER A 179 -16.06 13.56 -3.68
CA SER A 179 -15.83 14.99 -3.42
C SER A 179 -16.61 15.50 -2.18
N LEU A 180 -17.80 14.97 -1.92
CA LEU A 180 -18.57 15.28 -0.70
C LEU A 180 -17.90 14.71 0.54
N ARG A 181 -17.49 13.45 0.50
CA ARG A 181 -16.84 12.76 1.63
C ARG A 181 -15.51 13.42 2.03
N SER A 182 -14.71 13.88 1.07
CA SER A 182 -13.44 14.56 1.33
C SER A 182 -13.56 15.92 2.01
N ARG A 183 -14.78 16.49 2.12
CA ARG A 183 -15.04 17.74 2.84
C ARG A 183 -15.42 17.54 4.30
N GLU A 184 -15.73 16.30 4.68
CA GLU A 184 -16.19 15.94 6.03
C GLU A 184 -15.05 15.42 6.92
N ILE A 185 -13.85 15.23 6.35
CA ILE A 185 -12.64 14.84 7.03
C ILE A 185 -11.80 16.08 7.33
#